data_c0c1faf93bc044ac1e61e59e183cde44
#
_entry.id   c0c1faf93bc044ac1e61e59e183cde44
#
_cell.length_a   1.000
_cell.length_b   1.000
_cell.length_c   1.000
_cell.angle_alpha   90.00
_cell.angle_beta   90.00
_cell.angle_gamma   90.00
#
_symmetry.space_group_name_H-M   'P 1'
#
loop_
_entity.id
_entity.type
_entity.pdbx_description
1 polymer ?
#
loop_
_entity_poly.entity_id
_entity_poly.type
_entity_poly.pdbx_seq_one_letter_code
_entity_poly.pdbx_strand_id
1 'polypeptide(L)'
;MATRSVRTIDPAYHKLLDQESRPIPESFRRDSPIEPGPTFVPVERYYSKEFFDLEVEKIWKRVWQMAAHEDDLPEVGDYLPYDIAGLSFLIVKSSEDEYKAYYNACLHRGRKLREHRGKQADELRCPFHGWAWNIDGSLKQIPCQWDFPDLKRAEQSLPEAKVGRWGRYIFINPDPNCEPFEDFIGDLPSHFKLLPYEKRYKQAHVAKIIPCNWKTANEAFMESYHVIATHPQILMGGAHDVDTKYDVFGNYSRAIRCGALESEGMPQWPPLPEDGKLRLRNPLNGFVYERIEEGLVEVVSPDGRRGRFDVNAKHIEGDLTEVNPHLVNWAGGPQLLQTDFDKALAEKAKKNVKKIHPRVLAAEIQREALKEVIPSIADEIADIEFTSIFFTLFPNFHPWGSFNKINYRFRPHGNNPEECIMECIYLAPIPEDGEYEPCREIHWLGIDDDWTEAPELGMLAKVFNQDIRNLPLVQQGMHATAMENLQLADYNESKPRHFHMLLEEWINRP
;
A
#
# COMPACT_ATOMS: atom_id res chain seq x y z
N MET A 1 13.71 -31.04 17.63
CA MET A 1 12.43 -30.39 17.93
C MET A 1 11.42 -30.88 16.89
N ALA A 2 10.24 -31.36 17.29
CA ALA A 2 9.21 -31.74 16.33
C ALA A 2 8.79 -30.49 15.56
N THR A 3 8.86 -30.52 14.24
CA THR A 3 8.35 -29.46 13.37
C THR A 3 6.86 -29.30 13.65
N ARG A 4 6.47 -28.18 14.26
CA ARG A 4 5.07 -27.82 14.47
C ARG A 4 4.44 -27.62 13.09
N SER A 5 3.43 -28.40 12.74
CA SER A 5 2.68 -28.22 11.50
C SER A 5 1.89 -26.93 11.62
N VAL A 6 2.24 -25.93 10.81
CA VAL A 6 1.49 -24.67 10.70
C VAL A 6 0.21 -24.96 9.90
N ARG A 7 -0.95 -24.51 10.40
CA ARG A 7 -2.21 -24.59 9.65
C ARG A 7 -2.14 -23.63 8.47
N THR A 8 -2.36 -24.14 7.25
CA THR A 8 -2.42 -23.34 6.02
C THR A 8 -3.74 -23.59 5.29
N ILE A 9 -4.08 -22.74 4.34
CA ILE A 9 -5.25 -22.93 3.46
C ILE A 9 -4.87 -23.49 2.09
N ASP A 10 -3.61 -23.88 1.89
CA ASP A 10 -3.10 -24.30 0.58
C ASP A 10 -3.96 -25.37 -0.12
N PRO A 11 -4.45 -26.43 0.57
CA PRO A 11 -5.30 -27.41 -0.10
C PRO A 11 -6.62 -26.83 -0.61
N ALA A 12 -7.25 -25.92 0.14
CA ALA A 12 -8.49 -25.27 -0.25
C ALA A 12 -8.24 -24.28 -1.42
N TYR A 13 -7.13 -23.57 -1.37
CA TYR A 13 -6.70 -22.67 -2.43
C TYR A 13 -6.45 -23.38 -3.75
N HIS A 14 -5.66 -24.45 -3.77
CA HIS A 14 -5.40 -25.23 -4.99
C HIS A 14 -6.68 -25.83 -5.57
N LYS A 15 -7.57 -26.35 -4.70
CA LYS A 15 -8.89 -26.82 -5.16
C LYS A 15 -9.72 -25.71 -5.80
N LEU A 16 -9.62 -24.47 -5.27
CA LEU A 16 -10.28 -23.30 -5.87
C LEU A 16 -9.72 -23.01 -7.26
N LEU A 17 -8.40 -23.03 -7.42
CA LEU A 17 -7.75 -22.81 -8.72
C LEU A 17 -8.13 -23.89 -9.75
N ASP A 18 -8.34 -25.14 -9.32
CA ASP A 18 -8.77 -26.24 -10.19
C ASP A 18 -10.22 -26.08 -10.68
N GLN A 19 -11.01 -25.24 -10.03
CA GLN A 19 -12.38 -24.93 -10.40
C GLN A 19 -12.50 -23.71 -11.34
N GLU A 20 -11.40 -22.98 -11.57
CA GLU A 20 -11.40 -21.85 -12.49
C GLU A 20 -11.70 -22.30 -13.91
N SER A 21 -12.60 -21.61 -14.57
CA SER A 21 -13.00 -21.91 -15.96
C SER A 21 -12.11 -21.25 -17.02
N ARG A 22 -11.22 -20.37 -16.60
CA ARG A 22 -10.28 -19.61 -17.43
C ARG A 22 -8.84 -19.93 -17.06
N PRO A 23 -7.89 -19.75 -17.99
CA PRO A 23 -6.48 -19.91 -17.68
C PRO A 23 -6.05 -18.98 -16.53
N ILE A 24 -5.27 -19.50 -15.60
CA ILE A 24 -4.67 -18.72 -14.51
C ILE A 24 -3.16 -18.64 -14.71
N PRO A 25 -2.49 -17.54 -14.30
CA PRO A 25 -1.04 -17.47 -14.31
C PRO A 25 -0.43 -18.62 -13.50
N GLU A 26 0.62 -19.27 -14.03
CA GLU A 26 1.31 -20.38 -13.35
C GLU A 26 1.88 -19.95 -11.99
N SER A 27 2.29 -18.68 -11.89
CA SER A 27 2.75 -18.08 -10.64
C SER A 27 1.75 -18.19 -9.49
N PHE A 28 0.44 -18.28 -9.76
CA PHE A 28 -0.59 -18.46 -8.74
C PHE A 28 -0.60 -19.85 -8.12
N ARG A 29 -0.09 -20.86 -8.86
CA ARG A 29 0.01 -22.26 -8.35
C ARG A 29 1.25 -22.53 -7.52
N ARG A 30 2.15 -21.57 -7.40
CA ARG A 30 3.36 -21.71 -6.60
C ARG A 30 3.06 -21.55 -5.13
N ASP A 31 3.70 -22.36 -4.32
CA ASP A 31 3.71 -22.25 -2.87
C ASP A 31 5.01 -21.60 -2.38
N SER A 32 4.98 -21.10 -1.17
CA SER A 32 6.14 -20.48 -0.53
C SER A 32 7.29 -21.50 -0.38
N PRO A 33 8.48 -21.20 -0.95
CA PRO A 33 9.61 -22.13 -0.87
C PRO A 33 10.43 -21.97 0.40
N ILE A 34 10.20 -20.94 1.22
CA ILE A 34 11.07 -20.55 2.34
C ILE A 34 10.30 -20.34 3.63
N GLU A 35 11.01 -20.53 4.73
CA GLU A 35 10.52 -20.17 6.07
C GLU A 35 10.29 -18.65 6.17
N PRO A 36 9.12 -18.19 6.62
CA PRO A 36 8.80 -16.75 6.58
C PRO A 36 9.56 -15.89 7.60
N GLY A 37 10.38 -16.43 8.49
CA GLY A 37 11.22 -15.65 9.42
C GLY A 37 10.79 -15.67 10.88
N PRO A 38 11.26 -14.73 11.73
CA PRO A 38 11.06 -14.73 13.17
C PRO A 38 9.60 -14.48 13.56
N THR A 39 9.17 -15.07 14.68
CA THR A 39 7.87 -14.79 15.32
C THR A 39 7.98 -13.76 16.44
N PHE A 40 9.19 -13.42 16.86
CA PHE A 40 9.45 -12.39 17.86
C PHE A 40 10.29 -11.28 17.26
N VAL A 41 9.83 -10.04 17.41
CA VAL A 41 10.47 -8.85 16.85
C VAL A 41 10.74 -7.86 17.98
N PRO A 42 12.00 -7.40 18.16
CA PRO A 42 12.32 -6.41 19.18
C PRO A 42 11.50 -5.13 19.03
N VAL A 43 10.82 -4.74 20.10
CA VAL A 43 9.92 -3.57 20.10
C VAL A 43 10.68 -2.27 19.85
N GLU A 44 11.96 -2.20 20.25
CA GLU A 44 12.83 -1.04 20.04
C GLU A 44 13.03 -0.68 18.56
N ARG A 45 12.86 -1.64 17.64
CA ARG A 45 12.96 -1.39 16.19
C ARG A 45 12.00 -0.32 15.68
N TYR A 46 10.94 -0.03 16.43
CA TYR A 46 9.88 0.89 16.02
C TYR A 46 10.01 2.31 16.58
N TYR A 47 10.93 2.55 17.52
CA TYR A 47 11.12 3.88 18.10
C TYR A 47 12.58 4.27 18.35
N SER A 48 13.51 3.30 18.35
CA SER A 48 14.92 3.61 18.57
C SER A 48 15.49 4.45 17.42
N LYS A 49 16.09 5.57 17.79
CA LYS A 49 16.78 6.43 16.81
C LYS A 49 18.03 5.75 16.27
N GLU A 50 18.73 4.99 17.10
CA GLU A 50 19.92 4.22 16.72
C GLU A 50 19.56 3.16 15.68
N PHE A 51 18.45 2.45 15.87
CA PHE A 51 17.97 1.48 14.90
C PHE A 51 17.54 2.16 13.60
N PHE A 52 16.85 3.29 13.69
CA PHE A 52 16.46 4.08 12.52
C PHE A 52 17.68 4.57 11.72
N ASP A 53 18.73 5.05 12.41
CA ASP A 53 19.97 5.48 11.74
C ASP A 53 20.66 4.30 11.05
N LEU A 54 20.57 3.10 11.62
CA LEU A 54 21.04 1.87 11.01
C LEU A 54 20.21 1.51 9.75
N GLU A 55 18.88 1.69 9.78
CA GLU A 55 18.03 1.55 8.60
C GLU A 55 18.41 2.54 7.49
N VAL A 56 18.75 3.79 7.85
CA VAL A 56 19.22 4.77 6.84
C VAL A 56 20.46 4.25 6.13
N GLU A 57 21.44 3.75 6.88
CA GLU A 57 22.72 3.29 6.32
C GLU A 57 22.59 1.97 5.54
N LYS A 58 21.77 1.05 6.00
CA LYS A 58 21.72 -0.32 5.48
C LYS A 58 20.54 -0.61 4.55
N ILE A 59 19.45 0.15 4.67
CA ILE A 59 18.27 0.00 3.84
C ILE A 59 18.15 1.15 2.86
N TRP A 60 17.93 2.40 3.33
CA TRP A 60 17.61 3.51 2.47
C TRP A 60 18.74 3.96 1.54
N LYS A 61 19.97 3.65 1.89
CA LYS A 61 21.16 3.89 1.05
C LYS A 61 21.56 2.71 0.17
N ARG A 62 20.95 1.51 0.33
CA ARG A 62 21.46 0.29 -0.30
C ARG A 62 20.42 -0.56 -1.03
N VAL A 63 19.14 -0.36 -0.76
CA VAL A 63 18.06 -1.21 -1.30
C VAL A 63 17.34 -0.48 -2.42
N TRP A 64 16.88 -1.22 -3.42
CA TRP A 64 16.00 -0.72 -4.44
C TRP A 64 14.68 -0.26 -3.83
N GLN A 65 14.23 0.94 -4.18
CA GLN A 65 13.01 1.54 -3.66
C GLN A 65 12.25 2.26 -4.76
N MET A 66 10.93 2.13 -4.76
CA MET A 66 10.07 2.83 -5.72
C MET A 66 10.10 4.33 -5.42
N ALA A 67 10.50 5.13 -6.40
CA ALA A 67 10.69 6.57 -6.24
C ALA A 67 9.63 7.40 -6.94
N ALA A 68 9.23 7.01 -8.16
CA ALA A 68 8.30 7.78 -9.00
C ALA A 68 7.52 6.87 -9.96
N HIS A 69 6.56 7.46 -10.65
CA HIS A 69 5.85 6.87 -11.79
C HIS A 69 6.09 7.74 -13.04
N GLU A 70 6.11 7.16 -14.23
CA GLU A 70 6.35 7.92 -15.49
C GLU A 70 5.37 9.08 -15.70
N ASP A 71 4.12 8.94 -15.24
CA ASP A 71 3.13 10.02 -15.31
C ASP A 71 3.50 11.25 -14.47
N ASP A 72 4.45 11.12 -13.54
CA ASP A 72 5.00 12.25 -12.82
C ASP A 72 5.96 13.09 -13.66
N LEU A 73 6.58 12.48 -14.68
CA LEU A 73 7.67 13.03 -15.48
C LEU A 73 7.45 12.74 -16.98
N PRO A 74 6.35 13.24 -17.60
CA PRO A 74 5.98 12.89 -18.96
C PRO A 74 6.93 13.43 -20.04
N GLU A 75 7.53 14.61 -19.80
CA GLU A 75 8.33 15.32 -20.81
C GLU A 75 9.82 15.33 -20.45
N VAL A 76 10.67 15.36 -21.46
CA VAL A 76 12.12 15.51 -21.27
C VAL A 76 12.41 16.82 -20.52
N GLY A 77 13.26 16.73 -19.49
CA GLY A 77 13.55 17.84 -18.58
C GLY A 77 12.58 17.96 -17.38
N ASP A 78 11.53 17.15 -17.31
CA ASP A 78 10.71 17.06 -16.10
C ASP A 78 11.55 16.46 -14.97
N TYR A 79 11.33 16.96 -13.76
CA TYR A 79 12.03 16.48 -12.57
C TYR A 79 11.16 16.44 -11.32
N LEU A 80 11.48 15.51 -10.42
CA LEU A 80 10.77 15.28 -9.17
C LEU A 80 11.77 15.02 -8.03
N PRO A 81 11.79 15.83 -6.94
CA PRO A 81 12.51 15.47 -5.72
C PRO A 81 11.88 14.25 -5.04
N TYR A 82 12.69 13.29 -4.66
CA TYR A 82 12.32 12.15 -3.84
C TYR A 82 13.09 12.21 -2.52
N ASP A 83 12.36 12.60 -1.46
CA ASP A 83 12.91 12.72 -0.12
C ASP A 83 12.55 11.47 0.71
N ILE A 84 13.55 10.89 1.38
CA ILE A 84 13.37 9.70 2.21
C ILE A 84 14.43 9.64 3.31
N ALA A 85 14.01 9.44 4.56
CA ALA A 85 14.89 9.21 5.70
C ALA A 85 16.04 10.25 5.80
N GLY A 86 15.76 11.52 5.52
CA GLY A 86 16.75 12.60 5.49
C GLY A 86 17.63 12.64 4.24
N LEU A 87 17.51 11.68 3.34
CA LEU A 87 18.15 11.70 2.02
C LEU A 87 17.24 12.46 1.02
N SER A 88 17.84 12.98 -0.06
CA SER A 88 17.11 13.63 -1.14
C SER A 88 17.73 13.26 -2.48
N PHE A 89 16.88 12.78 -3.38
CA PHE A 89 17.25 12.46 -4.76
C PHE A 89 16.42 13.30 -5.72
N LEU A 90 16.94 13.56 -6.89
CA LEU A 90 16.26 14.27 -7.96
C LEU A 90 16.10 13.32 -9.14
N ILE A 91 14.87 12.87 -9.37
CA ILE A 91 14.52 12.04 -10.52
C ILE A 91 14.28 12.97 -11.70
N VAL A 92 14.93 12.70 -12.84
CA VAL A 92 14.86 13.55 -14.04
C VAL A 92 14.60 12.67 -15.27
N LYS A 93 13.68 13.05 -16.13
CA LYS A 93 13.57 12.47 -17.47
C LYS A 93 14.65 13.12 -18.36
N SER A 94 15.76 12.42 -18.54
CA SER A 94 16.95 12.94 -19.23
C SER A 94 16.87 12.84 -20.76
N SER A 95 16.08 11.88 -21.27
CA SER A 95 15.74 11.74 -22.69
C SER A 95 14.36 11.07 -22.83
N GLU A 96 13.90 10.80 -24.06
CA GLU A 96 12.59 10.19 -24.30
C GLU A 96 12.44 8.83 -23.58
N ASP A 97 13.51 8.04 -23.53
CA ASP A 97 13.49 6.68 -23.01
C ASP A 97 14.27 6.51 -21.70
N GLU A 98 14.89 7.58 -21.16
CA GLU A 98 15.80 7.48 -20.05
C GLU A 98 15.41 8.38 -18.88
N TYR A 99 15.43 7.79 -17.67
CA TYR A 99 15.35 8.48 -16.40
C TYR A 99 16.67 8.38 -15.66
N LYS A 100 17.07 9.48 -15.03
CA LYS A 100 18.25 9.58 -14.17
C LYS A 100 17.81 9.95 -12.76
N ALA A 101 18.60 9.55 -11.77
CA ALA A 101 18.42 9.93 -10.38
C ALA A 101 19.71 10.48 -9.81
N TYR A 102 19.70 11.72 -9.39
CA TYR A 102 20.87 12.39 -8.81
C TYR A 102 20.70 12.63 -7.34
N TYR A 103 21.80 12.65 -6.57
CA TYR A 103 21.77 13.25 -5.24
C TYR A 103 21.37 14.72 -5.40
N ASN A 104 20.30 15.14 -4.75
CA ASN A 104 19.71 16.48 -4.88
C ASN A 104 20.50 17.54 -4.10
N ALA A 105 21.82 17.63 -4.38
CA ALA A 105 22.75 18.51 -3.68
C ALA A 105 23.77 19.10 -4.63
N CYS A 106 23.99 20.42 -4.54
CA CYS A 106 25.00 21.12 -5.31
C CYS A 106 26.41 20.73 -4.85
N LEU A 107 27.31 20.39 -5.77
CA LEU A 107 28.68 19.98 -5.46
C LEU A 107 29.55 21.10 -4.90
N HIS A 108 29.11 22.37 -5.00
CA HIS A 108 29.84 23.47 -4.42
C HIS A 108 29.77 23.52 -2.87
N ARG A 109 28.53 23.66 -2.33
CA ARG A 109 28.32 23.82 -0.87
C ARG A 109 27.07 23.09 -0.38
N GLY A 110 26.66 22.03 -1.04
CA GLY A 110 25.59 21.14 -0.57
C GLY A 110 24.17 21.69 -0.65
N ARG A 111 23.93 22.88 -1.26
CA ARG A 111 22.58 23.42 -1.36
C ARG A 111 21.70 22.47 -2.19
N LYS A 112 20.48 22.11 -1.68
CA LYS A 112 19.50 21.31 -2.39
C LYS A 112 19.20 21.95 -3.76
N LEU A 113 19.33 21.21 -4.86
CA LEU A 113 19.18 21.76 -6.21
C LEU A 113 17.75 22.11 -6.52
N ARG A 114 16.81 21.25 -6.08
CA ARG A 114 15.37 21.44 -6.29
C ARG A 114 14.62 21.11 -4.99
N GLU A 115 13.63 21.94 -4.67
CA GLU A 115 12.75 21.78 -3.51
C GLU A 115 11.40 21.18 -3.90
N HIS A 116 10.97 21.46 -5.15
CA HIS A 116 9.69 21.05 -5.70
C HIS A 116 9.89 20.42 -7.07
N ARG A 117 8.88 19.73 -7.56
CA ARG A 117 8.84 19.25 -8.94
C ARG A 117 8.88 20.41 -9.93
N GLY A 118 9.36 20.15 -11.13
CA GLY A 118 9.38 21.12 -12.21
C GLY A 118 9.28 20.43 -13.57
N LYS A 119 9.09 21.25 -14.60
CA LYS A 119 8.80 20.77 -15.95
C LYS A 119 9.82 21.34 -16.93
N GLN A 120 10.18 20.51 -17.94
CA GLN A 120 10.93 20.87 -19.14
C GLN A 120 12.18 21.76 -18.86
N ALA A 121 12.94 21.39 -17.84
CA ALA A 121 14.18 22.09 -17.53
C ALA A 121 15.25 21.79 -18.57
N ASP A 122 15.93 22.82 -19.05
CA ASP A 122 17.10 22.70 -19.94
C ASP A 122 18.39 22.40 -19.17
N GLU A 123 18.38 22.70 -17.87
CA GLU A 123 19.51 22.54 -16.97
C GLU A 123 19.12 22.46 -15.50
N LEU A 124 20.00 21.93 -14.70
CA LEU A 124 19.89 21.86 -13.25
C LEU A 124 20.80 22.93 -12.62
N ARG A 125 20.36 24.18 -12.55
CA ARG A 125 21.12 25.30 -12.00
C ARG A 125 20.88 25.46 -10.49
N CYS A 126 21.97 25.50 -9.73
CA CYS A 126 21.93 25.81 -8.30
C CYS A 126 21.57 27.28 -8.09
N PRO A 127 20.52 27.60 -7.31
CA PRO A 127 20.09 28.99 -7.11
C PRO A 127 20.98 29.77 -6.13
N PHE A 128 22.01 29.12 -5.53
CA PHE A 128 22.90 29.79 -4.58
C PHE A 128 24.05 30.54 -5.30
N HIS A 129 24.88 29.82 -6.10
CA HIS A 129 26.02 30.43 -6.78
C HIS A 129 26.05 30.17 -8.29
N GLY A 130 24.97 29.61 -8.84
CA GLY A 130 24.80 29.47 -10.26
C GLY A 130 25.57 28.31 -10.93
N TRP A 131 26.16 27.37 -10.16
CA TRP A 131 26.68 26.14 -10.74
C TRP A 131 25.53 25.41 -11.46
N ALA A 132 25.79 24.93 -12.67
CA ALA A 132 24.77 24.33 -13.49
C ALA A 132 25.23 23.03 -14.12
N TRP A 133 24.32 22.08 -14.23
CA TRP A 133 24.49 20.81 -14.90
C TRP A 133 23.46 20.67 -16.00
N ASN A 134 23.80 19.95 -17.06
CA ASN A 134 22.82 19.49 -18.04
C ASN A 134 21.86 18.48 -17.37
N ILE A 135 20.74 18.20 -18.00
CA ILE A 135 19.76 17.24 -17.46
C ILE A 135 20.29 15.78 -17.43
N ASP A 136 21.36 15.48 -18.17
CA ASP A 136 22.10 14.22 -18.11
C ASP A 136 23.11 14.15 -16.94
N GLY A 137 23.16 15.19 -16.09
CA GLY A 137 24.05 15.26 -14.93
C GLY A 137 25.46 15.77 -15.22
N SER A 138 25.85 15.95 -16.49
CA SER A 138 27.16 16.47 -16.86
C SER A 138 27.31 17.96 -16.50
N LEU A 139 28.50 18.35 -16.03
CA LEU A 139 28.74 19.75 -15.68
C LEU A 139 28.62 20.69 -16.88
N LYS A 140 27.71 21.66 -16.78
CA LYS A 140 27.50 22.69 -17.80
C LYS A 140 28.32 23.95 -17.53
N GLN A 141 28.20 24.54 -16.35
CA GLN A 141 28.81 25.84 -16.03
C GLN A 141 29.19 25.98 -14.55
N ILE A 142 30.35 26.59 -14.33
CA ILE A 142 30.76 27.13 -13.02
C ILE A 142 31.05 28.61 -13.21
N PRO A 143 30.30 29.53 -12.56
CA PRO A 143 30.62 30.95 -12.59
C PRO A 143 32.00 31.20 -11.97
N CYS A 144 32.79 32.12 -12.56
CA CYS A 144 34.15 32.44 -12.09
C CYS A 144 35.06 31.20 -11.94
N GLN A 145 34.98 30.25 -12.86
CA GLN A 145 35.74 28.99 -12.75
C GLN A 145 37.25 29.19 -12.58
N TRP A 146 37.79 30.31 -13.05
CA TRP A 146 39.19 30.68 -12.88
C TRP A 146 39.63 30.78 -11.42
N ASP A 147 38.71 30.96 -10.48
CA ASP A 147 38.95 31.02 -9.03
C ASP A 147 38.88 29.66 -8.34
N PHE A 148 38.75 28.58 -9.12
CA PHE A 148 38.80 27.18 -8.68
C PHE A 148 39.94 26.43 -9.39
N PRO A 149 41.23 26.77 -9.12
CA PRO A 149 42.38 26.29 -9.88
C PRO A 149 42.57 24.75 -9.80
N ASP A 150 42.19 24.15 -8.66
CA ASP A 150 42.37 22.71 -8.42
C ASP A 150 41.20 21.86 -8.86
N LEU A 151 40.11 22.50 -9.35
CA LEU A 151 38.88 21.80 -9.71
C LEU A 151 39.02 21.16 -11.10
N LYS A 152 38.81 19.83 -11.14
CA LYS A 152 38.75 19.08 -12.40
C LYS A 152 37.31 18.96 -12.88
N ARG A 153 36.99 19.66 -13.98
CA ARG A 153 35.65 19.67 -14.57
C ARG A 153 35.06 18.29 -14.82
N ALA A 154 35.86 17.35 -15.31
CA ALA A 154 35.42 16.00 -15.62
C ALA A 154 34.92 15.21 -14.40
N GLU A 155 35.32 15.62 -13.20
CA GLU A 155 34.93 14.99 -11.93
C GLU A 155 33.71 15.67 -11.29
N GLN A 156 33.12 16.69 -11.94
CA GLN A 156 32.04 17.50 -11.38
C GLN A 156 30.66 17.15 -11.97
N SER A 157 30.46 15.96 -12.51
CA SER A 157 29.12 15.46 -12.83
C SER A 157 28.35 15.17 -11.55
N LEU A 158 27.01 15.33 -11.59
CA LEU A 158 26.18 15.00 -10.41
C LEU A 158 26.31 13.51 -10.07
N PRO A 159 26.53 13.16 -8.79
CA PRO A 159 26.51 11.77 -8.36
C PRO A 159 25.12 11.16 -8.62
N GLU A 160 25.14 9.96 -9.20
CA GLU A 160 23.94 9.24 -9.60
C GLU A 160 23.60 8.12 -8.62
N ALA A 161 22.31 7.92 -8.36
CA ALA A 161 21.76 6.66 -7.90
C ALA A 161 21.42 5.80 -9.11
N LYS A 162 21.49 4.48 -8.97
CA LYS A 162 21.03 3.56 -10.01
C LYS A 162 19.53 3.70 -10.24
N VAL A 163 19.08 3.52 -11.48
CA VAL A 163 17.68 3.53 -11.87
C VAL A 163 17.29 2.17 -12.43
N GLY A 164 16.16 1.63 -11.95
CA GLY A 164 15.52 0.43 -12.47
C GLY A 164 14.06 0.75 -12.83
N ARG A 165 13.44 -0.07 -13.68
CA ARG A 165 12.06 0.14 -14.11
C ARG A 165 11.26 -1.16 -14.01
N TRP A 166 10.04 -1.04 -13.48
CA TRP A 166 9.05 -2.09 -13.59
C TRP A 166 7.76 -1.48 -14.18
N GLY A 167 7.57 -1.76 -15.45
CA GLY A 167 6.55 -1.05 -16.21
C GLY A 167 6.81 0.46 -16.19
N ARG A 168 5.80 1.20 -15.76
CA ARG A 168 5.88 2.66 -15.66
C ARG A 168 6.35 3.16 -14.29
N TYR A 169 6.68 2.25 -13.35
CA TYR A 169 7.31 2.61 -12.08
C TYR A 169 8.82 2.79 -12.23
N ILE A 170 9.34 3.81 -11.57
CA ILE A 170 10.76 4.17 -11.52
C ILE A 170 11.26 3.84 -10.12
N PHE A 171 12.26 2.96 -10.06
CA PHE A 171 12.97 2.57 -8.85
C PHE A 171 14.37 3.17 -8.86
N ILE A 172 14.88 3.45 -7.66
CA ILE A 172 16.25 3.90 -7.48
C ILE A 172 16.97 3.04 -6.44
N ASN A 173 18.29 2.97 -6.59
CA ASN A 173 19.18 2.43 -5.57
C ASN A 173 20.42 3.33 -5.42
N PRO A 174 20.67 3.90 -4.25
CA PRO A 174 21.81 4.78 -4.02
C PRO A 174 23.16 4.06 -3.99
N ASP A 175 23.18 2.73 -3.76
CA ASP A 175 24.41 1.95 -3.78
C ASP A 175 24.90 1.72 -5.22
N PRO A 176 26.08 2.24 -5.61
CA PRO A 176 26.61 2.03 -6.95
C PRO A 176 26.95 0.55 -7.24
N ASN A 177 27.10 -0.27 -6.20
CA ASN A 177 27.47 -1.68 -6.27
C ASN A 177 26.26 -2.63 -6.07
N CYS A 178 25.04 -2.10 -6.07
CA CYS A 178 23.83 -2.91 -5.89
C CYS A 178 23.69 -3.97 -7.00
N GLU A 179 22.98 -5.03 -6.68
CA GLU A 179 22.53 -6.02 -7.67
C GLU A 179 21.66 -5.37 -8.76
N PRO A 180 21.60 -5.93 -9.98
CA PRO A 180 20.66 -5.48 -11.00
C PRO A 180 19.22 -5.48 -10.49
N PHE A 181 18.40 -4.53 -10.96
CA PHE A 181 17.01 -4.42 -10.51
C PHE A 181 16.19 -5.67 -10.87
N GLU A 182 16.47 -6.27 -12.01
CA GLU A 182 15.82 -7.48 -12.49
C GLU A 182 16.05 -8.67 -11.55
N ASP A 183 17.26 -8.78 -10.97
CA ASP A 183 17.60 -9.80 -9.98
C ASP A 183 16.88 -9.53 -8.65
N PHE A 184 16.82 -8.26 -8.24
CA PHE A 184 16.14 -7.85 -7.02
C PHE A 184 14.64 -8.10 -7.05
N ILE A 185 13.96 -7.72 -8.15
CA ILE A 185 12.51 -7.89 -8.29
C ILE A 185 12.10 -9.34 -8.55
N GLY A 186 13.03 -10.15 -9.09
CA GLY A 186 12.84 -11.55 -9.40
C GLY A 186 11.66 -11.79 -10.34
N ASP A 187 10.85 -12.79 -10.03
CA ASP A 187 9.73 -13.17 -10.89
C ASP A 187 8.39 -12.51 -10.51
N LEU A 188 8.39 -11.50 -9.62
CA LEU A 188 7.20 -10.74 -9.27
C LEU A 188 6.40 -10.23 -10.50
N PRO A 189 7.03 -9.72 -11.57
CA PRO A 189 6.31 -9.30 -12.78
C PRO A 189 5.48 -10.40 -13.45
N SER A 190 5.82 -11.68 -13.23
CA SER A 190 5.10 -12.81 -13.81
C SER A 190 3.63 -12.93 -13.38
N HIS A 191 3.28 -12.30 -12.25
CA HIS A 191 1.91 -12.25 -11.72
C HIS A 191 1.01 -11.24 -12.47
N PHE A 192 1.57 -10.43 -13.35
CA PHE A 192 0.89 -9.30 -14.01
C PHE A 192 0.82 -9.45 -15.53
N LYS A 193 0.88 -10.69 -16.06
CA LYS A 193 1.02 -10.94 -17.50
C LYS A 193 -0.12 -10.41 -18.35
N LEU A 194 -1.37 -10.51 -17.90
CA LEU A 194 -2.53 -10.06 -18.68
C LEU A 194 -2.62 -8.53 -18.74
N LEU A 195 -2.35 -7.86 -17.63
CA LEU A 195 -2.35 -6.41 -17.55
C LEU A 195 -1.09 -5.91 -16.85
N PRO A 196 0.07 -5.90 -17.54
CA PRO A 196 1.32 -5.43 -16.96
C PRO A 196 1.28 -3.92 -16.70
N TYR A 197 2.22 -3.44 -15.87
CA TYR A 197 2.25 -2.04 -15.45
C TYR A 197 2.54 -1.05 -16.58
N GLU A 198 3.10 -1.49 -17.69
CA GLU A 198 3.26 -0.70 -18.93
C GLU A 198 1.91 -0.27 -19.52
N LYS A 199 0.87 -1.06 -19.27
CA LYS A 199 -0.50 -0.83 -19.77
C LYS A 199 -1.41 -0.15 -18.75
N ARG A 200 -0.84 0.49 -17.72
CA ARG A 200 -1.59 1.20 -16.68
C ARG A 200 -1.10 2.62 -16.52
N TYR A 201 -2.01 3.53 -16.22
CA TYR A 201 -1.70 4.91 -15.90
C TYR A 201 -2.08 5.24 -14.46
N LYS A 202 -1.47 6.27 -13.90
CA LYS A 202 -1.76 6.75 -12.55
C LYS A 202 -3.04 7.56 -12.55
N GLN A 203 -4.11 7.01 -11.96
CA GLN A 203 -5.43 7.63 -11.88
C GLN A 203 -5.59 8.56 -10.68
N ALA A 204 -4.97 8.22 -9.55
CA ALA A 204 -4.98 9.02 -8.33
C ALA A 204 -3.70 8.81 -7.52
N HIS A 205 -3.33 9.78 -6.72
CA HIS A 205 -2.23 9.70 -5.77
C HIS A 205 -2.55 10.55 -4.54
N VAL A 206 -2.83 9.89 -3.43
CA VAL A 206 -3.12 10.53 -2.15
C VAL A 206 -2.04 10.18 -1.15
N ALA A 207 -1.58 11.16 -0.39
CA ALA A 207 -0.55 11.00 0.61
C ALA A 207 -0.94 11.64 1.94
N LYS A 208 -0.53 11.02 3.05
CA LYS A 208 -0.75 11.52 4.40
C LYS A 208 0.43 11.18 5.31
N ILE A 209 0.78 12.12 6.19
CA ILE A 209 1.72 11.85 7.29
C ILE A 209 0.96 11.16 8.42
N ILE A 210 1.53 10.07 8.94
CA ILE A 210 0.95 9.29 10.04
C ILE A 210 1.94 9.30 11.20
N PRO A 211 1.50 9.64 12.44
CA PRO A 211 2.36 9.67 13.61
C PRO A 211 2.62 8.25 14.16
N CYS A 212 3.34 7.46 13.40
CA CYS A 212 3.89 6.16 13.77
C CYS A 212 5.12 5.83 12.92
N ASN A 213 5.90 4.85 13.37
CA ASN A 213 7.02 4.33 12.60
C ASN A 213 6.56 3.78 11.25
N TRP A 214 7.39 3.96 10.21
CA TRP A 214 7.07 3.48 8.86
C TRP A 214 6.82 1.97 8.80
N LYS A 215 7.48 1.17 9.66
CA LYS A 215 7.24 -0.28 9.75
C LYS A 215 5.88 -0.58 10.36
N THR A 216 5.47 0.15 11.39
CA THR A 216 4.13 0.01 11.99
C THR A 216 3.02 0.17 10.95
N ALA A 217 3.12 1.21 10.10
CA ALA A 217 2.16 1.40 9.02
C ALA A 217 2.32 0.34 7.92
N ASN A 218 3.54 0.08 7.48
CA ASN A 218 3.86 -0.88 6.42
C ASN A 218 3.33 -2.30 6.72
N GLU A 219 3.51 -2.77 7.96
CA GLU A 219 3.13 -4.12 8.40
C GLU A 219 1.61 -4.31 8.48
N ALA A 220 0.87 -3.29 8.89
CA ALA A 220 -0.59 -3.33 8.94
C ALA A 220 -1.23 -3.59 7.55
N PHE A 221 -0.52 -3.28 6.47
CA PHE A 221 -0.98 -3.54 5.10
C PHE A 221 -0.35 -4.80 4.47
N MET A 222 0.36 -5.60 5.26
CA MET A 222 0.91 -6.89 4.83
C MET A 222 0.01 -8.07 5.14
N GLU A 223 -0.93 -7.92 6.07
CA GLU A 223 -1.74 -9.02 6.58
C GLU A 223 -3.23 -8.66 6.58
N SER A 224 -4.09 -9.62 6.83
CA SER A 224 -5.54 -9.43 6.98
C SER A 224 -6.05 -9.84 8.37
N TYR A 225 -5.16 -10.12 9.30
CA TYR A 225 -5.51 -10.58 10.64
C TYR A 225 -6.24 -9.50 11.46
N HIS A 226 -5.84 -8.22 11.30
CA HIS A 226 -6.51 -7.09 11.95
C HIS A 226 -7.95 -6.86 11.47
N VAL A 227 -8.31 -7.38 10.27
CA VAL A 227 -9.65 -7.19 9.68
C VAL A 227 -10.75 -7.64 10.63
N ILE A 228 -10.52 -8.68 11.44
CA ILE A 228 -11.50 -9.21 12.41
C ILE A 228 -11.97 -8.12 13.38
N ALA A 229 -11.07 -7.29 13.88
CA ALA A 229 -11.36 -6.29 14.90
C ALA A 229 -11.52 -4.88 14.31
N THR A 230 -10.70 -4.53 13.33
CA THR A 230 -10.64 -3.19 12.74
C THR A 230 -11.70 -2.99 11.66
N HIS A 231 -11.96 -4.01 10.84
CA HIS A 231 -12.88 -3.94 9.70
C HIS A 231 -14.00 -5.00 9.76
N PRO A 232 -14.70 -5.18 10.88
CA PRO A 232 -15.67 -6.27 11.03
C PRO A 232 -16.82 -6.18 10.03
N GLN A 233 -17.10 -5.01 9.44
CA GLN A 233 -18.06 -4.84 8.35
C GLN A 233 -17.67 -5.60 7.06
N ILE A 234 -16.38 -5.88 6.84
CA ILE A 234 -15.89 -6.64 5.69
C ILE A 234 -16.10 -8.15 5.89
N LEU A 235 -16.25 -8.61 7.14
CA LEU A 235 -16.53 -10.01 7.46
C LEU A 235 -17.96 -10.43 7.08
N MET A 236 -18.85 -9.49 6.79
CA MET A 236 -20.20 -9.78 6.30
C MET A 236 -20.10 -10.47 4.94
N GLY A 237 -20.34 -11.78 4.91
CA GLY A 237 -20.21 -12.62 3.72
C GLY A 237 -19.21 -13.76 3.87
N GLY A 238 -18.71 -14.02 5.10
CA GLY A 238 -17.86 -15.16 5.41
C GLY A 238 -16.38 -14.96 5.17
N ALA A 239 -15.95 -13.71 5.03
CA ALA A 239 -14.54 -13.41 4.93
C ALA A 239 -13.83 -13.55 6.28
N HIS A 240 -13.00 -14.57 6.40
CA HIS A 240 -12.15 -14.83 7.55
C HIS A 240 -10.70 -14.42 7.26
N ASP A 241 -9.97 -14.09 8.34
CA ASP A 241 -8.51 -13.98 8.34
C ASP A 241 -7.83 -15.23 7.79
N VAL A 242 -8.33 -16.40 8.18
CA VAL A 242 -7.83 -17.72 7.72
C VAL A 242 -8.16 -18.03 6.25
N ASP A 243 -8.87 -17.17 5.56
CA ASP A 243 -9.24 -17.33 4.14
C ASP A 243 -8.25 -16.65 3.18
N THR A 244 -7.08 -16.32 3.67
CA THR A 244 -6.00 -15.71 2.89
C THR A 244 -4.82 -16.66 2.77
N LYS A 245 -4.38 -16.93 1.52
CA LYS A 245 -3.14 -17.63 1.26
C LYS A 245 -1.98 -16.64 1.34
N TYR A 246 -0.98 -16.99 2.13
CA TYR A 246 0.26 -16.23 2.27
C TYR A 246 1.44 -17.00 1.70
N ASP A 247 2.27 -16.32 0.91
CA ASP A 247 3.51 -16.84 0.36
C ASP A 247 4.63 -15.79 0.45
N VAL A 248 5.86 -16.27 0.55
CA VAL A 248 7.07 -15.45 0.61
C VAL A 248 8.11 -15.92 -0.41
N PHE A 249 8.72 -15.00 -1.17
CA PHE A 249 9.63 -15.31 -2.28
C PHE A 249 10.74 -14.25 -2.36
N GLY A 250 12.00 -14.63 -2.22
CA GLY A 250 13.11 -13.67 -2.38
C GLY A 250 12.85 -12.33 -1.68
N ASN A 251 12.83 -11.24 -2.43
CA ASN A 251 12.58 -9.89 -1.91
C ASN A 251 11.10 -9.47 -1.93
N TYR A 252 10.17 -10.36 -2.24
CA TYR A 252 8.75 -10.06 -2.21
C TYR A 252 7.93 -11.13 -1.52
N SER A 253 6.74 -10.77 -1.09
CA SER A 253 5.73 -11.66 -0.54
C SER A 253 4.37 -11.35 -1.15
N ARG A 254 3.43 -12.31 -1.08
CA ARG A 254 2.06 -12.10 -1.57
C ARG A 254 1.04 -12.63 -0.58
N ALA A 255 -0.15 -12.05 -0.64
CA ALA A 255 -1.35 -12.57 -0.01
C ALA A 255 -2.47 -12.64 -1.05
N ILE A 256 -3.24 -13.72 -1.06
CA ILE A 256 -4.38 -13.92 -1.95
C ILE A 256 -5.59 -14.26 -1.11
N ARG A 257 -6.60 -13.41 -1.10
CA ARG A 257 -7.87 -13.68 -0.44
C ARG A 257 -8.70 -14.61 -1.31
N CYS A 258 -9.03 -15.77 -0.79
CA CYS A 258 -9.59 -16.85 -1.59
C CYS A 258 -11.12 -16.87 -1.61
N GLY A 259 -11.79 -16.50 -0.52
CA GLY A 259 -13.23 -16.71 -0.36
C GLY A 259 -13.62 -18.19 -0.46
N ALA A 260 -12.66 -19.07 -0.11
CA ALA A 260 -12.79 -20.51 -0.33
C ALA A 260 -13.33 -21.26 0.89
N LEU A 261 -13.21 -20.65 2.08
CA LEU A 261 -13.65 -21.27 3.32
C LEU A 261 -15.03 -20.70 3.72
N GLU A 262 -15.95 -21.59 4.02
CA GLU A 262 -17.17 -21.22 4.71
C GLU A 262 -16.80 -20.73 6.12
N SER A 263 -17.52 -19.74 6.64
CA SER A 263 -17.30 -19.15 7.97
C SER A 263 -17.74 -20.11 9.08
N GLU A 264 -16.97 -21.20 9.26
CA GLU A 264 -17.21 -22.11 10.36
C GLU A 264 -17.09 -21.38 11.71
N GLY A 265 -18.14 -21.45 12.51
CA GLY A 265 -18.15 -20.87 13.86
C GLY A 265 -18.55 -19.40 13.96
N MET A 266 -18.85 -18.73 12.87
CA MET A 266 -19.45 -17.38 12.93
C MET A 266 -20.90 -17.45 13.46
N PRO A 267 -21.26 -16.63 14.45
CA PRO A 267 -22.63 -16.56 14.95
C PRO A 267 -23.61 -16.19 13.84
N GLN A 268 -24.77 -16.85 13.81
CA GLN A 268 -25.85 -16.50 12.91
C GLN A 268 -26.80 -15.51 13.58
N TRP A 269 -26.98 -14.36 12.96
CA TRP A 269 -27.82 -13.29 13.49
C TRP A 269 -29.06 -13.10 12.60
N PRO A 270 -30.23 -12.73 13.18
CA PRO A 270 -31.41 -12.39 12.38
C PRO A 270 -31.10 -11.21 11.44
N PRO A 271 -31.77 -11.13 10.27
CA PRO A 271 -31.56 -10.00 9.36
C PRO A 271 -31.88 -8.66 10.03
N LEU A 272 -31.22 -7.59 9.59
CA LEU A 272 -31.54 -6.24 10.02
C LEU A 272 -32.86 -5.79 9.37
N PRO A 273 -33.68 -4.94 10.05
CA PRO A 273 -34.88 -4.38 9.45
C PRO A 273 -34.59 -3.56 8.19
N GLU A 274 -35.41 -3.72 7.15
CA GLU A 274 -35.35 -2.95 5.90
C GLU A 274 -36.30 -1.73 5.98
N ASP A 275 -36.01 -0.79 6.88
CA ASP A 275 -36.84 0.41 7.13
C ASP A 275 -36.17 1.70 6.63
N GLY A 276 -35.11 1.57 5.82
CA GLY A 276 -34.35 2.69 5.23
C GLY A 276 -33.33 3.34 6.16
N LYS A 277 -33.21 2.89 7.39
CA LYS A 277 -32.16 3.39 8.30
C LYS A 277 -30.83 2.72 8.03
N LEU A 278 -29.75 3.49 8.15
CA LEU A 278 -28.40 2.96 8.05
C LEU A 278 -28.04 2.20 9.33
N ARG A 279 -27.92 0.89 9.20
CA ARG A 279 -27.51 0.00 10.28
C ARG A 279 -26.42 -0.95 9.84
N LEU A 280 -25.53 -1.22 10.77
CA LEU A 280 -24.50 -2.25 10.67
C LEU A 280 -24.63 -3.20 11.84
N ARG A 281 -24.36 -4.49 11.62
CA ARG A 281 -24.22 -5.45 12.72
C ARG A 281 -22.77 -5.92 12.82
N ASN A 282 -22.24 -5.91 14.04
CA ASN A 282 -20.99 -6.60 14.29
C ASN A 282 -21.23 -8.11 14.16
N PRO A 283 -20.60 -8.80 13.21
CA PRO A 283 -20.84 -10.22 12.98
C PRO A 283 -20.38 -11.10 14.14
N LEU A 284 -19.42 -10.65 14.94
CA LEU A 284 -18.83 -11.42 16.03
C LEU A 284 -19.71 -11.43 17.29
N ASN A 285 -20.29 -10.29 17.67
CA ASN A 285 -21.00 -10.14 18.92
C ASN A 285 -22.46 -9.70 18.79
N GLY A 286 -22.95 -9.47 17.56
CA GLY A 286 -24.32 -9.15 17.27
C GLY A 286 -24.76 -7.71 17.58
N PHE A 287 -23.88 -6.85 18.08
CA PHE A 287 -24.19 -5.45 18.34
C PHE A 287 -24.64 -4.76 17.06
N VAL A 288 -25.69 -3.95 17.15
CA VAL A 288 -26.25 -3.20 16.02
C VAL A 288 -25.95 -1.72 16.21
N TYR A 289 -25.31 -1.15 15.22
CA TYR A 289 -24.90 0.26 15.12
C TYR A 289 -25.88 0.96 14.17
N GLU A 290 -26.72 1.85 14.69
CA GLU A 290 -27.65 2.66 13.90
C GLU A 290 -27.18 4.11 13.85
N ARG A 291 -27.00 4.64 12.65
CA ARG A 291 -26.74 6.06 12.46
C ARG A 291 -27.99 6.85 12.79
N ILE A 292 -27.91 7.75 13.76
CA ILE A 292 -28.97 8.70 14.10
C ILE A 292 -28.86 9.94 13.21
N GLU A 293 -27.67 10.53 13.17
CA GLU A 293 -27.28 11.62 12.30
C GLU A 293 -25.77 11.57 12.08
N GLU A 294 -25.22 12.49 11.30
CA GLU A 294 -23.78 12.58 11.12
C GLU A 294 -23.10 12.90 12.46
N GLY A 295 -22.10 12.10 12.80
CA GLY A 295 -21.40 12.21 14.08
C GLY A 295 -22.06 11.51 15.26
N LEU A 296 -23.28 10.96 15.14
CA LEU A 296 -24.01 10.33 16.24
C LEU A 296 -24.52 8.91 15.88
N VAL A 297 -24.16 7.94 16.72
CA VAL A 297 -24.52 6.53 16.54
C VAL A 297 -25.20 5.99 17.80
N GLU A 298 -26.34 5.33 17.65
CA GLU A 298 -26.93 4.49 18.69
C GLU A 298 -26.48 3.05 18.51
N VAL A 299 -26.05 2.43 19.61
CA VAL A 299 -25.64 1.02 19.59
C VAL A 299 -26.53 0.22 20.51
N VAL A 300 -26.99 -0.92 20.02
CA VAL A 300 -27.85 -1.86 20.75
C VAL A 300 -27.16 -3.21 20.81
N SER A 301 -26.97 -3.72 22.04
CA SER A 301 -26.43 -5.07 22.26
C SER A 301 -27.53 -6.14 22.15
N PRO A 302 -27.18 -7.42 21.94
CA PRO A 302 -28.16 -8.51 21.87
C PRO A 302 -29.00 -8.71 23.13
N ASP A 303 -28.50 -8.30 24.31
CA ASP A 303 -29.21 -8.34 25.61
C ASP A 303 -30.14 -7.11 25.82
N GLY A 304 -30.18 -6.18 24.84
CA GLY A 304 -31.07 -5.04 24.82
C GLY A 304 -30.56 -3.76 25.47
N ARG A 305 -29.32 -3.74 26.00
CA ARG A 305 -28.68 -2.50 26.47
C ARG A 305 -28.44 -1.55 25.29
N ARG A 306 -28.50 -0.25 25.57
CA ARG A 306 -28.36 0.82 24.59
C ARG A 306 -27.36 1.86 25.05
N GLY A 307 -26.62 2.42 24.07
CA GLY A 307 -25.76 3.57 24.31
C GLY A 307 -25.67 4.44 23.05
N ARG A 308 -25.49 5.73 23.26
CA ARG A 308 -25.19 6.70 22.20
C ARG A 308 -23.75 7.14 22.27
N PHE A 309 -23.15 7.29 21.12
CA PHE A 309 -21.72 7.55 20.96
C PHE A 309 -21.51 8.60 19.87
N ASP A 310 -20.51 9.46 20.07
CA ASP A 310 -20.00 10.28 18.98
C ASP A 310 -19.19 9.43 17.99
N VAL A 311 -18.81 10.03 16.84
CA VAL A 311 -18.05 9.35 15.76
C VAL A 311 -16.71 8.77 16.23
N ASN A 312 -16.16 9.27 17.34
CA ASN A 312 -14.94 8.80 17.97
C ASN A 312 -15.18 7.70 19.02
N ALA A 313 -16.42 7.19 19.12
CA ALA A 313 -16.87 6.21 20.09
C ALA A 313 -16.81 6.70 21.56
N LYS A 314 -16.83 8.01 21.79
CA LYS A 314 -16.99 8.56 23.12
C LYS A 314 -18.45 8.39 23.56
N HIS A 315 -18.65 7.74 24.70
CA HIS A 315 -19.98 7.52 25.28
C HIS A 315 -20.66 8.87 25.64
N ILE A 316 -21.91 9.04 25.24
CA ILE A 316 -22.72 10.23 25.49
C ILE A 316 -23.78 9.92 26.51
N GLU A 317 -24.58 8.85 26.29
CA GLU A 317 -25.69 8.44 27.22
C GLU A 317 -26.03 6.95 27.03
N GLY A 318 -26.78 6.41 27.99
CA GLY A 318 -27.25 5.03 28.01
C GLY A 318 -26.44 4.12 28.92
N ASP A 319 -26.88 2.87 29.03
CA ASP A 319 -26.31 1.84 29.91
C ASP A 319 -25.26 0.96 29.23
N LEU A 320 -25.15 1.06 27.92
CA LEU A 320 -24.07 0.45 27.13
C LEU A 320 -22.94 1.47 26.97
N THR A 321 -21.79 1.22 27.60
CA THR A 321 -20.66 2.16 27.66
C THR A 321 -19.47 1.76 26.82
N GLU A 322 -19.41 0.49 26.35
CA GLU A 322 -18.30 -0.05 25.56
C GLU A 322 -18.80 -0.62 24.23
N VAL A 323 -18.16 -0.24 23.15
CA VAL A 323 -18.54 -0.61 21.77
C VAL A 323 -17.30 -0.76 20.89
N ASN A 324 -17.45 -1.37 19.72
CA ASN A 324 -16.37 -1.36 18.72
C ASN A 324 -16.24 0.05 18.09
N PRO A 325 -15.12 0.75 18.30
CA PRO A 325 -14.95 2.13 17.84
C PRO A 325 -14.92 2.26 16.33
N HIS A 326 -14.43 1.23 15.62
CA HIS A 326 -14.33 1.23 14.17
C HIS A 326 -15.70 1.17 13.50
N LEU A 327 -16.65 0.40 14.07
CA LEU A 327 -18.03 0.36 13.58
C LEU A 327 -18.80 1.63 13.90
N VAL A 328 -18.52 2.27 15.06
CA VAL A 328 -19.09 3.59 15.36
C VAL A 328 -18.61 4.62 14.34
N ASN A 329 -17.30 4.68 14.06
CA ASN A 329 -16.73 5.57 13.04
C ASN A 329 -17.31 5.29 11.65
N TRP A 330 -17.40 4.01 11.27
CA TRP A 330 -17.98 3.63 9.99
C TRP A 330 -19.43 4.06 9.83
N ALA A 331 -20.26 3.85 10.86
CA ALA A 331 -21.68 4.20 10.83
C ALA A 331 -21.92 5.71 10.93
N GLY A 332 -21.20 6.39 11.84
CA GLY A 332 -21.39 7.80 12.18
C GLY A 332 -20.66 8.77 11.26
N GLY A 333 -19.58 8.32 10.60
CA GLY A 333 -18.76 9.16 9.74
C GLY A 333 -19.45 9.56 8.41
N PRO A 334 -18.78 10.34 7.54
CA PRO A 334 -19.30 10.78 6.27
C PRO A 334 -19.85 9.63 5.42
N GLN A 335 -20.99 9.84 4.78
CA GLN A 335 -21.56 8.86 3.86
C GLN A 335 -21.07 9.12 2.46
N LEU A 336 -20.31 8.17 1.91
CA LEU A 336 -19.83 8.22 0.56
C LEU A 336 -20.87 7.64 -0.40
N LEU A 337 -20.90 8.17 -1.61
CA LEU A 337 -21.80 7.65 -2.65
C LEU A 337 -21.39 6.21 -3.00
N GLN A 338 -22.39 5.34 -3.07
CA GLN A 338 -22.17 3.99 -3.61
C GLN A 338 -21.69 4.07 -5.05
N THR A 339 -20.67 3.31 -5.37
CA THR A 339 -20.17 3.16 -6.73
C THR A 339 -21.19 2.37 -7.57
N ASP A 340 -21.11 2.49 -8.89
CA ASP A 340 -21.96 1.68 -9.79
C ASP A 340 -21.66 0.18 -9.65
N PHE A 341 -20.42 -0.17 -9.30
CA PHE A 341 -20.07 -1.53 -8.93
C PHE A 341 -20.84 -2.02 -7.69
N ASP A 342 -20.89 -1.22 -6.60
CA ASP A 342 -21.61 -1.59 -5.37
C ASP A 342 -23.11 -1.79 -5.63
N LYS A 343 -23.71 -0.90 -6.43
CA LYS A 343 -25.13 -1.00 -6.84
C LYS A 343 -25.37 -2.26 -7.67
N ALA A 344 -24.51 -2.53 -8.66
CA ALA A 344 -24.63 -3.70 -9.53
C ALA A 344 -24.46 -5.00 -8.73
N LEU A 345 -23.51 -5.04 -7.79
CA LEU A 345 -23.29 -6.20 -6.90
C LEU A 345 -24.51 -6.46 -6.01
N ALA A 346 -25.06 -5.41 -5.39
CA ALA A 346 -26.26 -5.53 -4.57
C ALA A 346 -27.46 -6.03 -5.36
N GLU A 347 -27.67 -5.55 -6.60
CA GLU A 347 -28.74 -6.01 -7.49
C GLU A 347 -28.56 -7.47 -7.92
N LYS A 348 -27.35 -7.86 -8.33
CA LYS A 348 -27.07 -9.26 -8.73
C LYS A 348 -27.20 -10.21 -7.53
N ALA A 349 -26.75 -9.80 -6.34
CA ALA A 349 -26.92 -10.59 -5.12
C ALA A 349 -28.39 -10.84 -4.77
N LYS A 350 -29.26 -9.84 -4.90
CA LYS A 350 -30.72 -9.98 -4.70
C LYS A 350 -31.37 -10.95 -5.70
N LYS A 351 -30.86 -10.99 -6.93
CA LYS A 351 -31.36 -11.84 -8.03
C LYS A 351 -30.71 -13.23 -8.07
N ASN A 352 -29.79 -13.53 -7.17
CA ASN A 352 -28.97 -14.76 -7.19
C ASN A 352 -29.77 -16.00 -6.76
N VAL A 353 -30.72 -16.40 -7.56
CA VAL A 353 -31.55 -17.61 -7.33
C VAL A 353 -30.71 -18.89 -7.35
N LYS A 354 -29.62 -18.92 -8.14
CA LYS A 354 -28.73 -20.08 -8.29
C LYS A 354 -27.72 -20.24 -7.15
N LYS A 355 -27.70 -19.34 -6.18
CA LYS A 355 -26.72 -19.30 -5.09
C LYS A 355 -25.26 -19.36 -5.58
N ILE A 356 -24.96 -18.64 -6.66
CA ILE A 356 -23.59 -18.47 -7.16
C ILE A 356 -22.77 -17.75 -6.07
N HIS A 357 -21.55 -18.20 -5.88
CA HIS A 357 -20.68 -17.62 -4.85
C HIS A 357 -20.44 -16.11 -5.08
N PRO A 358 -20.47 -15.26 -4.04
CA PRO A 358 -20.32 -13.81 -4.17
C PRO A 358 -19.05 -13.39 -4.94
N ARG A 359 -17.94 -14.12 -4.80
CA ARG A 359 -16.70 -13.90 -5.54
C ARG A 359 -16.92 -13.97 -7.07
N VAL A 360 -17.61 -14.99 -7.52
CA VAL A 360 -17.90 -15.18 -8.96
C VAL A 360 -18.80 -14.07 -9.50
N LEU A 361 -19.82 -13.67 -8.73
CA LEU A 361 -20.68 -12.54 -9.12
C LEU A 361 -19.90 -11.22 -9.21
N ALA A 362 -19.01 -10.96 -8.26
CA ALA A 362 -18.15 -9.78 -8.27
C ALA A 362 -17.21 -9.81 -9.49
N ALA A 363 -16.60 -10.96 -9.78
CA ALA A 363 -15.74 -11.13 -10.96
C ALA A 363 -16.50 -10.89 -12.27
N GLU A 364 -17.73 -11.39 -12.42
CA GLU A 364 -18.55 -11.12 -13.59
C GLU A 364 -18.81 -9.62 -13.80
N ILE A 365 -19.15 -8.88 -12.73
CA ILE A 365 -19.42 -7.44 -12.82
C ILE A 365 -18.17 -6.67 -13.24
N GLN A 366 -17.03 -6.98 -12.61
CA GLN A 366 -15.76 -6.33 -12.93
C GLN A 366 -15.31 -6.64 -14.37
N ARG A 367 -15.48 -7.88 -14.82
CA ARG A 367 -15.17 -8.30 -16.18
C ARG A 367 -16.00 -7.55 -17.21
N GLU A 368 -17.31 -7.41 -16.98
CA GLU A 368 -18.18 -6.64 -17.87
C GLU A 368 -17.78 -5.15 -17.93
N ALA A 369 -17.42 -4.55 -16.80
CA ALA A 369 -16.91 -3.17 -16.78
C ALA A 369 -15.58 -3.03 -17.54
N LEU A 370 -14.68 -4.02 -17.44
CA LEU A 370 -13.42 -4.01 -18.16
C LEU A 370 -13.56 -4.21 -19.67
N LYS A 371 -14.64 -4.81 -20.16
CA LYS A 371 -14.91 -4.91 -21.61
C LYS A 371 -15.05 -3.54 -22.28
N GLU A 372 -15.45 -2.52 -21.54
CA GLU A 372 -15.55 -1.15 -22.06
C GLU A 372 -14.18 -0.47 -22.20
N VAL A 373 -13.17 -0.96 -21.47
CA VAL A 373 -11.84 -0.32 -21.38
C VAL A 373 -10.76 -1.13 -22.09
N ILE A 374 -10.75 -2.45 -21.88
CA ILE A 374 -9.76 -3.41 -22.40
C ILE A 374 -10.45 -4.66 -22.97
N PRO A 375 -11.31 -4.50 -23.98
CA PRO A 375 -12.11 -5.62 -24.52
C PRO A 375 -11.27 -6.81 -24.99
N SER A 376 -10.05 -6.59 -25.44
CA SER A 376 -9.19 -7.66 -26.00
C SER A 376 -8.84 -8.75 -25.00
N ILE A 377 -8.76 -8.44 -23.70
CA ILE A 377 -8.34 -9.38 -22.64
C ILE A 377 -9.42 -9.67 -21.60
N ALA A 378 -10.50 -8.88 -21.55
CA ALA A 378 -11.48 -8.94 -20.46
C ALA A 378 -12.07 -10.35 -20.25
N ASP A 379 -12.38 -11.08 -21.34
CA ASP A 379 -12.96 -12.42 -21.26
C ASP A 379 -11.95 -13.52 -20.85
N GLU A 380 -10.65 -13.23 -20.87
CA GLU A 380 -9.58 -14.16 -20.46
C GLU A 380 -9.32 -14.15 -18.95
N ILE A 381 -9.75 -13.08 -18.24
CA ILE A 381 -9.44 -12.87 -16.83
C ILE A 381 -10.14 -13.91 -15.96
N ALA A 382 -9.39 -14.70 -15.21
CA ALA A 382 -9.92 -15.66 -14.26
C ALA A 382 -10.55 -14.98 -13.04
N ASP A 383 -11.55 -15.63 -12.41
CA ASP A 383 -12.29 -15.04 -11.29
C ASP A 383 -11.37 -14.77 -10.08
N ILE A 384 -10.35 -15.59 -9.89
CA ILE A 384 -9.34 -15.41 -8.81
C ILE A 384 -8.57 -14.10 -8.97
N GLU A 385 -8.33 -13.61 -10.18
CA GLU A 385 -7.56 -12.39 -10.43
C GLU A 385 -8.31 -11.12 -10.02
N PHE A 386 -9.62 -11.21 -9.80
CA PHE A 386 -10.45 -10.12 -9.27
C PHE A 386 -10.50 -10.09 -7.74
N THR A 387 -9.94 -11.08 -7.06
CA THR A 387 -9.91 -11.08 -5.59
C THR A 387 -8.87 -10.10 -5.05
N SER A 388 -8.86 -9.89 -3.74
CA SER A 388 -7.82 -9.09 -3.10
C SER A 388 -6.50 -9.87 -3.13
N ILE A 389 -5.64 -9.49 -4.06
CA ILE A 389 -4.27 -10.00 -4.18
C ILE A 389 -3.35 -8.84 -3.89
N PHE A 390 -2.52 -8.94 -2.86
CA PHE A 390 -1.61 -7.87 -2.48
C PHE A 390 -0.22 -8.40 -2.20
N PHE A 391 0.75 -7.75 -2.83
CA PHE A 391 2.16 -8.05 -2.70
C PHE A 391 2.83 -7.07 -1.76
N THR A 392 4.01 -7.42 -1.30
CA THR A 392 4.96 -6.52 -0.68
C THR A 392 6.29 -6.75 -1.33
N LEU A 393 6.82 -5.77 -2.05
CA LEU A 393 8.20 -5.73 -2.51
C LEU A 393 9.00 -4.96 -1.47
N PHE A 394 9.99 -5.62 -0.89
CA PHE A 394 10.87 -5.02 0.12
C PHE A 394 11.54 -3.74 -0.43
N PRO A 395 11.70 -2.66 0.33
CA PRO A 395 11.31 -2.55 1.72
C PRO A 395 9.85 -2.08 1.94
N ASN A 396 9.23 -1.36 1.00
CA ASN A 396 8.11 -0.48 1.33
C ASN A 396 7.06 -0.29 0.22
N PHE A 397 7.09 -1.10 -0.82
CA PHE A 397 6.17 -0.97 -1.94
C PHE A 397 5.18 -2.15 -1.99
N HIS A 398 3.89 -1.85 -2.05
CA HIS A 398 2.81 -2.82 -2.02
C HIS A 398 1.96 -2.74 -3.29
N PRO A 399 2.38 -3.37 -4.38
CA PRO A 399 1.54 -3.51 -5.57
C PRO A 399 0.40 -4.49 -5.30
N TRP A 400 -0.79 -4.19 -5.83
CA TRP A 400 -1.92 -5.11 -5.83
C TRP A 400 -2.07 -5.78 -7.18
N GLY A 401 -2.83 -6.88 -7.21
CA GLY A 401 -3.03 -7.72 -8.40
C GLY A 401 -3.45 -6.96 -9.65
N SER A 402 -3.33 -7.59 -10.79
CA SER A 402 -3.47 -6.95 -12.11
C SER A 402 -4.75 -6.16 -12.29
N PHE A 403 -5.86 -6.66 -11.75
CA PHE A 403 -7.18 -6.06 -11.92
C PHE A 403 -7.66 -5.30 -10.67
N ASN A 404 -6.72 -4.97 -9.78
CA ASN A 404 -6.93 -4.07 -8.66
C ASN A 404 -6.14 -2.78 -8.89
N LYS A 405 -6.76 -1.64 -8.64
CA LYS A 405 -6.12 -0.34 -8.88
C LYS A 405 -5.18 0.11 -7.78
N ILE A 406 -5.23 -0.51 -6.62
CA ILE A 406 -4.54 -0.06 -5.40
C ILE A 406 -3.05 -0.38 -5.47
N ASN A 407 -2.22 0.57 -5.05
CA ASN A 407 -0.81 0.37 -4.73
C ASN A 407 -0.47 1.25 -3.54
N TYR A 408 0.29 0.74 -2.57
CA TYR A 408 0.74 1.53 -1.43
C TYR A 408 2.24 1.71 -1.43
N ARG A 409 2.67 2.83 -0.86
CA ARG A 409 4.05 3.06 -0.49
C ARG A 409 4.11 3.65 0.90
N PHE A 410 4.97 3.10 1.75
CA PHE A 410 5.23 3.59 3.10
C PHE A 410 6.68 4.03 3.18
N ARG A 411 6.94 5.21 3.71
CA ARG A 411 8.33 5.70 3.85
C ARG A 411 8.48 6.57 5.07
N PRO A 412 9.69 6.59 5.70
CA PRO A 412 9.97 7.51 6.79
C PRO A 412 9.72 8.97 6.40
N HIS A 413 9.18 9.75 7.30
CA HIS A 413 9.07 11.19 7.16
C HIS A 413 10.29 11.89 7.76
N GLY A 414 11.17 12.43 6.91
CA GLY A 414 12.41 13.06 7.33
C GLY A 414 13.29 12.11 8.16
N ASN A 415 13.84 12.61 9.26
CA ASN A 415 14.70 11.88 10.20
C ASN A 415 13.97 11.48 11.50
N ASN A 416 12.63 11.48 11.47
CA ASN A 416 11.83 11.11 12.62
C ASN A 416 11.45 9.62 12.55
N PRO A 417 11.92 8.75 13.48
CA PRO A 417 11.54 7.35 13.51
C PRO A 417 10.07 7.11 13.83
N GLU A 418 9.35 8.11 14.34
CA GLU A 418 7.97 8.00 14.79
C GLU A 418 6.96 8.72 13.87
N GLU A 419 7.38 9.07 12.67
CA GLU A 419 6.51 9.58 11.62
C GLU A 419 6.79 8.90 10.30
N CYS A 420 5.74 8.57 9.59
CA CYS A 420 5.85 8.04 8.24
C CYS A 420 4.90 8.74 7.27
N ILE A 421 5.15 8.55 5.99
CA ILE A 421 4.25 8.94 4.91
C ILE A 421 3.63 7.68 4.35
N MET A 422 2.31 7.60 4.39
CA MET A 422 1.52 6.60 3.68
C MET A 422 1.03 7.21 2.37
N GLU A 423 1.25 6.52 1.27
CA GLU A 423 0.79 6.91 -0.06
C GLU A 423 -0.08 5.81 -0.63
N CYS A 424 -1.25 6.22 -1.15
CA CYS A 424 -2.16 5.37 -1.90
C CYS A 424 -2.17 5.85 -3.36
N ILE A 425 -1.74 4.98 -4.27
CA ILE A 425 -1.63 5.24 -5.70
C ILE A 425 -2.61 4.35 -6.42
N TYR A 426 -3.54 4.93 -7.17
CA TYR A 426 -4.46 4.18 -8.03
C TYR A 426 -3.92 4.12 -9.44
N LEU A 427 -3.82 2.90 -9.97
CA LEU A 427 -3.51 2.64 -11.37
C LEU A 427 -4.74 2.06 -12.07
N ALA A 428 -5.11 2.66 -13.19
CA ALA A 428 -6.16 2.18 -14.06
C ALA A 428 -5.56 1.61 -15.36
N PRO A 429 -6.23 0.65 -16.02
CA PRO A 429 -5.86 0.23 -17.35
C PRO A 429 -5.87 1.41 -18.33
N ILE A 430 -4.88 1.49 -19.21
CA ILE A 430 -4.93 2.40 -20.35
C ILE A 430 -6.00 1.87 -21.30
N PRO A 431 -7.04 2.67 -21.64
CA PRO A 431 -8.07 2.26 -22.59
C PRO A 431 -7.48 1.89 -23.96
N GLU A 432 -8.08 0.91 -24.63
CA GLU A 432 -7.60 0.49 -25.95
C GLU A 432 -7.84 1.55 -27.03
N ASP A 433 -8.76 2.50 -26.81
CA ASP A 433 -8.92 3.70 -27.63
C ASP A 433 -7.83 4.77 -27.40
N GLY A 434 -6.99 4.56 -26.35
CA GLY A 434 -5.79 5.35 -26.06
C GLY A 434 -6.02 6.67 -25.35
N GLU A 435 -7.24 7.09 -25.11
CA GLU A 435 -7.52 8.35 -24.38
C GLU A 435 -7.56 8.13 -22.86
N TYR A 436 -6.67 8.82 -22.13
CA TYR A 436 -6.68 8.84 -20.67
C TYR A 436 -5.99 10.11 -20.14
N GLU A 437 -6.38 10.53 -18.95
CA GLU A 437 -5.79 11.68 -18.26
C GLU A 437 -5.13 11.21 -16.96
N PRO A 438 -3.79 11.20 -16.89
CA PRO A 438 -3.08 10.75 -15.70
C PRO A 438 -3.09 11.80 -14.60
N CYS A 439 -3.22 11.34 -13.35
CA CYS A 439 -2.97 12.15 -12.16
C CYS A 439 -1.47 12.45 -12.04
N ARG A 440 -1.12 13.73 -12.05
CA ARG A 440 0.29 14.17 -11.94
C ARG A 440 0.62 14.78 -10.59
N GLU A 441 -0.37 15.25 -9.86
CA GLU A 441 -0.20 15.90 -8.56
C GLU A 441 -0.56 14.92 -7.43
N ILE A 442 0.13 15.06 -6.31
CA ILE A 442 -0.20 14.31 -5.10
C ILE A 442 -1.22 15.12 -4.30
N HIS A 443 -2.35 14.51 -3.99
CA HIS A 443 -3.31 15.07 -3.04
C HIS A 443 -2.79 14.82 -1.63
N TRP A 444 -2.23 15.84 -1.00
CA TRP A 444 -1.75 15.78 0.37
C TRP A 444 -2.86 16.09 1.36
N LEU A 445 -3.12 15.14 2.25
CA LEU A 445 -3.96 15.35 3.42
C LEU A 445 -3.10 15.86 4.59
N GLY A 446 -3.63 16.81 5.35
CA GLY A 446 -3.05 17.24 6.60
C GLY A 446 -3.02 16.10 7.64
N ILE A 447 -2.23 16.26 8.69
CA ILE A 447 -2.07 15.21 9.71
C ILE A 447 -3.39 14.88 10.42
N ASP A 448 -4.25 15.88 10.60
CA ASP A 448 -5.56 15.76 11.27
C ASP A 448 -6.73 15.57 10.29
N ASP A 449 -6.50 15.65 8.97
CA ASP A 449 -7.55 15.54 7.97
C ASP A 449 -8.10 14.11 7.92
N ASP A 450 -9.40 14.00 7.65
CA ASP A 450 -10.05 12.71 7.42
C ASP A 450 -9.72 12.19 6.01
N TRP A 451 -9.48 10.88 5.86
CA TRP A 451 -9.20 10.31 4.52
C TRP A 451 -10.36 10.49 3.54
N THR A 452 -11.60 10.71 4.03
CA THR A 452 -12.75 10.98 3.15
C THR A 452 -12.71 12.36 2.51
N GLU A 453 -11.76 13.24 2.90
CA GLU A 453 -11.47 14.49 2.22
C GLU A 453 -10.76 14.26 0.87
N ALA A 454 -10.29 13.04 0.61
CA ALA A 454 -9.81 12.58 -0.69
C ALA A 454 -10.89 11.71 -1.40
N PRO A 455 -11.87 12.31 -2.08
CA PRO A 455 -13.01 11.59 -2.67
C PRO A 455 -12.60 10.59 -3.77
N GLU A 456 -11.43 10.75 -4.37
CA GLU A 456 -10.86 9.84 -5.37
C GLU A 456 -10.58 8.44 -4.81
N LEU A 457 -10.41 8.30 -3.50
CA LEU A 457 -10.23 7.01 -2.83
C LEU A 457 -11.53 6.22 -2.69
N GLY A 458 -12.69 6.89 -2.77
CA GLY A 458 -13.99 6.26 -2.58
C GLY A 458 -14.10 5.58 -1.20
N MET A 459 -14.73 4.40 -1.14
CA MET A 459 -14.95 3.68 0.12
C MET A 459 -13.65 3.27 0.85
N LEU A 460 -12.52 3.19 0.14
CA LEU A 460 -11.22 2.87 0.76
C LEU A 460 -10.81 3.93 1.78
N ALA A 461 -11.20 5.20 1.59
CA ALA A 461 -10.96 6.27 2.54
C ALA A 461 -11.52 5.95 3.95
N LYS A 462 -12.71 5.37 4.02
CA LYS A 462 -13.31 4.96 5.31
C LYS A 462 -12.58 3.77 5.95
N VAL A 463 -12.03 2.88 5.14
CA VAL A 463 -11.17 1.78 5.63
C VAL A 463 -9.90 2.37 6.25
N PHE A 464 -9.25 3.31 5.56
CA PHE A 464 -8.06 3.97 6.11
C PHE A 464 -8.33 4.73 7.42
N ASN A 465 -9.49 5.36 7.58
CA ASN A 465 -9.83 6.00 8.86
C ASN A 465 -9.86 5.01 10.02
N GLN A 466 -10.26 3.76 9.78
CA GLN A 466 -10.21 2.72 10.81
C GLN A 466 -8.77 2.30 11.13
N ASP A 467 -7.91 2.14 10.11
CA ASP A 467 -6.50 1.80 10.31
C ASP A 467 -5.75 2.90 11.05
N ILE A 468 -5.90 4.15 10.60
CA ILE A 468 -5.21 5.31 11.18
C ILE A 468 -5.62 5.55 12.64
N ARG A 469 -6.81 5.14 13.05
CA ARG A 469 -7.20 5.17 14.45
C ARG A 469 -6.30 4.28 15.32
N ASN A 470 -5.83 3.16 14.80
CA ASN A 470 -5.00 2.21 15.54
C ASN A 470 -3.50 2.57 15.51
N LEU A 471 -2.96 2.94 14.35
CA LEU A 471 -1.51 3.01 14.13
C LEU A 471 -0.77 3.94 15.12
N PRO A 472 -1.25 5.17 15.42
CA PRO A 472 -0.63 6.02 16.43
C PRO A 472 -0.73 5.44 17.86
N LEU A 473 -1.81 4.73 18.16
CA LEU A 473 -1.99 4.09 19.46
C LEU A 473 -1.10 2.86 19.62
N VAL A 474 -0.84 2.12 18.53
CA VAL A 474 0.16 1.04 18.50
C VAL A 474 1.55 1.62 18.80
N GLN A 475 1.92 2.73 18.16
CA GLN A 475 3.19 3.42 18.42
C GLN A 475 3.33 3.82 19.89
N GLN A 476 2.30 4.44 20.46
CA GLN A 476 2.27 4.81 21.89
C GLN A 476 2.35 3.57 22.79
N GLY A 477 1.66 2.49 22.43
CA GLY A 477 1.68 1.22 23.16
C GLY A 477 3.06 0.57 23.19
N MET A 478 3.83 0.69 22.09
CA MET A 478 5.21 0.20 22.02
C MET A 478 6.13 0.89 23.01
N HIS A 479 5.93 2.17 23.30
CA HIS A 479 6.65 2.88 24.36
C HIS A 479 6.23 2.47 25.77
N ALA A 480 4.96 2.10 25.92
CA ALA A 480 4.37 1.80 27.24
C ALA A 480 4.55 0.33 27.66
N THR A 481 4.87 -0.56 26.72
CA THR A 481 4.93 -2.00 27.01
C THR A 481 6.15 -2.37 27.87
N ALA A 482 5.97 -3.37 28.73
CA ALA A 482 7.05 -4.03 29.45
C ALA A 482 7.67 -5.20 28.65
N MET A 483 7.15 -5.48 27.45
CA MET A 483 7.66 -6.57 26.62
C MET A 483 8.87 -6.08 25.81
N GLU A 484 9.89 -6.92 25.72
CA GLU A 484 11.06 -6.66 24.89
C GLU A 484 10.81 -6.97 23.41
N ASN A 485 9.86 -7.88 23.14
CA ASN A 485 9.54 -8.34 21.80
C ASN A 485 8.04 -8.33 21.55
N LEU A 486 7.64 -7.96 20.35
CA LEU A 486 6.32 -8.22 19.79
C LEU A 486 6.25 -9.68 19.33
N GLN A 487 5.04 -10.26 19.36
CA GLN A 487 4.81 -11.62 18.90
C GLN A 487 3.95 -11.61 17.64
N LEU A 488 4.48 -12.17 16.56
CA LEU A 488 3.78 -12.35 15.29
C LEU A 488 3.20 -13.76 15.17
N ALA A 489 2.07 -13.87 14.48
CA ALA A 489 1.42 -15.13 14.20
C ALA A 489 2.23 -15.96 13.17
N ASP A 490 2.18 -17.28 13.31
CA ASP A 490 2.95 -18.21 12.46
C ASP A 490 2.56 -18.11 10.97
N TYR A 491 1.26 -18.03 10.68
CA TYR A 491 0.72 -18.04 9.31
C TYR A 491 0.14 -16.71 8.87
N ASN A 492 -0.80 -16.14 9.64
CA ASN A 492 -1.50 -14.91 9.22
C ASN A 492 -0.57 -13.69 9.11
N GLU A 493 0.58 -13.72 9.79
CA GLU A 493 1.59 -12.67 9.71
C GLU A 493 2.90 -13.16 9.04
N SER A 494 2.81 -14.13 8.14
CA SER A 494 3.96 -14.63 7.38
C SER A 494 4.69 -13.54 6.60
N LYS A 495 3.96 -12.55 6.04
CA LYS A 495 4.56 -11.43 5.30
C LYS A 495 5.31 -10.46 6.22
N PRO A 496 4.77 -9.99 7.37
CA PRO A 496 5.54 -9.25 8.38
C PRO A 496 6.78 -10.01 8.84
N ARG A 497 6.68 -11.32 9.11
CA ARG A 497 7.83 -12.15 9.49
C ARG A 497 8.90 -12.19 8.41
N HIS A 498 8.51 -12.35 7.15
CA HIS A 498 9.43 -12.31 6.01
C HIS A 498 10.08 -10.94 5.84
N PHE A 499 9.32 -9.87 6.03
CA PHE A 499 9.84 -8.51 6.02
C PHE A 499 10.94 -8.32 7.07
N HIS A 500 10.72 -8.78 8.31
CA HIS A 500 11.74 -8.69 9.37
C HIS A 500 12.95 -9.59 9.12
N MET A 501 12.77 -10.73 8.47
CA MET A 501 13.88 -11.57 8.03
C MET A 501 14.76 -10.81 7.02
N LEU A 502 14.17 -10.22 6.00
CA LEU A 502 14.89 -9.43 5.01
C LEU A 502 15.55 -8.19 5.65
N LEU A 503 14.84 -7.48 6.53
CA LEU A 503 15.38 -6.33 7.25
C LEU A 503 16.64 -6.71 8.02
N GLU A 504 16.61 -7.84 8.73
CA GLU A 504 17.76 -8.34 9.49
C GLU A 504 18.92 -8.78 8.57
N GLU A 505 18.62 -9.45 7.47
CA GLU A 505 19.62 -9.80 6.47
C GLU A 505 20.33 -8.56 5.91
N TRP A 506 19.59 -7.52 5.53
CA TRP A 506 20.17 -6.28 5.00
C TRP A 506 20.96 -5.50 6.05
N ILE A 507 20.48 -5.41 7.28
CA ILE A 507 21.18 -4.75 8.38
C ILE A 507 22.52 -5.42 8.67
N ASN A 508 22.58 -6.75 8.58
CA ASN A 508 23.81 -7.53 8.87
C ASN A 508 24.77 -7.64 7.66
N ARG A 509 24.38 -7.17 6.48
CA ARG A 509 25.31 -7.11 5.33
C ARG A 509 26.49 -6.16 5.64
N PRO A 510 27.69 -6.49 5.19
CA PRO A 510 28.89 -5.69 5.44
C PRO A 510 28.83 -4.28 4.86
#